data_906a4c96f7855964cf7205f3e0792f2e
#
_entry.id   906a4c96f7855964cf7205f3e0792f2e
#
_cell.length_a   1.000
_cell.length_b   1.000
_cell.length_c   1.000
_cell.angle_alpha   90.00
_cell.angle_beta   90.00
_cell.angle_gamma   90.00
#
_symmetry.space_group_name_H-M   'P 1'
#
loop_
_entity.id
_entity.type
_entity.pdbx_description
1 polymer ?
#
loop_
_entity_poly.entity_id
_entity_poly.type
_entity_poly.pdbx_seq_one_letter_code
_entity_poly.pdbx_strand_id
1 'polypeptide(L)'
;EEARRSNFRHRPIGLGVQGLADTFLIMRMPFESEPAKQLNEDIFETIYFAACEASCELAEREGPYETYAGSPASQGKLQFDLWGRSPKSGRWDWARLKENIAKHGVRNSLLVAPMPTASTAQILGNNESFEPYTQNLYVRRVLSGEFVQVNRHLLRDLISRRLWTEDMRMQLIAHNGSVQHLDLPGDIKELYKTVWEIKQRIVLDMAADRGAYIDQSQSLNIHMTDATTAKLSSMHFHGWQLGLKTGMYYLRTKAAADAIKFTVEVDKVRRASTANLTGAPAAASAASAPSSAPSTAAKKSEQAAIEELKAAAPKYACENCSS
;
A
#
# COMPACT_ATOMS: atom_id res chain seq x y z
N GLU A 1 -6.04 15.04 31.33
CA GLU A 1 -5.18 14.56 32.45
C GLU A 1 -4.85 13.06 32.27
N GLU A 2 -5.80 12.22 31.97
CA GLU A 2 -5.62 10.76 31.81
C GLU A 2 -4.67 10.39 30.65
N ALA A 3 -4.83 11.01 29.49
CA ALA A 3 -3.93 10.81 28.36
C ALA A 3 -2.48 11.18 28.68
N ARG A 4 -2.29 12.32 29.38
CA ARG A 4 -0.95 12.73 29.83
C ARG A 4 -0.36 11.69 30.78
N ARG A 5 -1.12 11.24 31.79
CA ARG A 5 -0.68 10.23 32.74
C ARG A 5 -0.27 8.94 32.03
N SER A 6 -1.10 8.43 31.11
CA SER A 6 -0.81 7.21 30.33
C SER A 6 0.46 7.38 29.49
N ASN A 7 0.57 8.48 28.74
CA ASN A 7 1.71 8.70 27.85
C ASN A 7 3.02 8.84 28.61
N PHE A 8 3.04 9.57 29.73
CA PHE A 8 4.27 9.71 30.53
C PHE A 8 4.65 8.44 31.28
N ARG A 9 3.66 7.62 31.62
CA ARG A 9 3.86 6.35 32.32
C ARG A 9 4.46 5.27 31.40
N HIS A 10 4.01 5.21 30.16
CA HIS A 10 4.40 4.15 29.21
C HIS A 10 5.34 4.64 28.10
N ARG A 11 5.32 5.93 27.77
CA ARG A 11 6.14 6.56 26.72
C ARG A 11 6.16 5.81 25.38
N PRO A 12 4.99 5.37 24.84
CA PRO A 12 4.93 4.71 23.56
C PRO A 12 5.28 5.71 22.44
N ILE A 13 6.01 5.23 21.45
CA ILE A 13 6.23 5.92 20.17
C ILE A 13 5.81 5.01 19.03
N GLY A 14 5.72 5.53 17.82
CA GLY A 14 5.33 4.76 16.63
C GLY A 14 6.22 5.12 15.46
N LEU A 15 7.32 4.39 15.30
CA LEU A 15 8.18 4.48 14.12
C LEU A 15 7.56 3.66 12.98
N GLY A 16 7.62 4.19 11.78
CA GLY A 16 7.15 3.51 10.58
C GLY A 16 7.93 3.95 9.36
N VAL A 17 7.51 3.46 8.20
CA VAL A 17 8.14 3.74 6.91
C VAL A 17 7.11 4.30 5.93
N GLN A 18 7.60 4.93 4.87
CA GLN A 18 6.88 5.23 3.65
C GLN A 18 7.82 5.09 2.47
N GLY A 19 7.29 4.76 1.29
CA GLY A 19 8.10 4.57 0.09
C GLY A 19 8.80 3.22 0.01
N LEU A 20 8.33 2.16 0.67
CA LEU A 20 8.90 0.83 0.53
C LEU A 20 8.79 0.33 -0.92
N ALA A 21 7.64 0.56 -1.57
CA ALA A 21 7.46 0.21 -2.98
C ALA A 21 8.41 1.00 -3.89
N ASP A 22 8.64 2.29 -3.62
CA ASP A 22 9.62 3.10 -4.35
C ASP A 22 11.04 2.52 -4.22
N THR A 23 11.40 2.07 -3.01
CA THR A 23 12.69 1.42 -2.77
C THR A 23 12.85 0.17 -3.64
N PHE A 24 11.82 -0.69 -3.69
CA PHE A 24 11.84 -1.87 -4.55
C PHE A 24 11.98 -1.52 -6.04
N LEU A 25 11.24 -0.49 -6.51
CA LEU A 25 11.35 -0.03 -7.90
C LEU A 25 12.76 0.50 -8.24
N ILE A 26 13.35 1.30 -7.33
CA ILE A 26 14.72 1.84 -7.50
C ILE A 26 15.75 0.71 -7.54
N MET A 27 15.60 -0.29 -6.68
CA MET A 27 16.47 -1.47 -6.61
C MET A 27 16.15 -2.54 -7.66
N ARG A 28 15.17 -2.29 -8.54
CA ARG A 28 14.75 -3.22 -9.61
C ARG A 28 14.25 -4.57 -9.09
N MET A 29 13.58 -4.57 -7.94
CA MET A 29 13.02 -5.74 -7.28
C MET A 29 11.50 -5.76 -7.49
N PRO A 30 10.94 -6.67 -8.31
CA PRO A 30 9.49 -6.88 -8.34
C PRO A 30 8.95 -7.16 -6.94
N PHE A 31 7.77 -6.60 -6.62
CA PHE A 31 7.21 -6.70 -5.26
C PHE A 31 7.04 -8.15 -4.78
N GLU A 32 6.76 -9.07 -5.69
CA GLU A 32 6.57 -10.50 -5.40
C GLU A 32 7.88 -11.30 -5.36
N SER A 33 9.04 -10.67 -5.55
CA SER A 33 10.33 -11.36 -5.63
C SER A 33 10.92 -11.70 -4.25
N GLU A 34 11.69 -12.78 -4.17
CA GLU A 34 12.39 -13.15 -2.93
C GLU A 34 13.37 -12.06 -2.45
N PRO A 35 14.13 -11.36 -3.34
CA PRO A 35 14.95 -10.22 -2.90
C PRO A 35 14.13 -9.10 -2.25
N ALA A 36 12.93 -8.79 -2.72
CA ALA A 36 12.06 -7.79 -2.12
C ALA A 36 11.55 -8.24 -0.74
N LYS A 37 11.21 -9.52 -0.57
CA LYS A 37 10.82 -10.09 0.74
C LYS A 37 11.97 -10.03 1.73
N GLN A 38 13.18 -10.41 1.33
CA GLN A 38 14.36 -10.33 2.19
C GLN A 38 14.68 -8.89 2.58
N LEU A 39 14.64 -7.95 1.62
CA LEU A 39 14.87 -6.54 1.90
C LEU A 39 13.82 -5.95 2.84
N ASN A 40 12.55 -6.35 2.70
CA ASN A 40 11.48 -5.97 3.61
C ASN A 40 11.79 -6.40 5.05
N GLU A 41 12.23 -7.64 5.27
CA GLU A 41 12.62 -8.14 6.59
C GLU A 41 13.85 -7.37 7.13
N ASP A 42 14.89 -7.21 6.33
CA ASP A 42 16.14 -6.52 6.69
C ASP A 42 15.93 -5.05 7.10
N ILE A 43 15.05 -4.34 6.40
CA ILE A 43 14.72 -2.94 6.74
C ILE A 43 14.08 -2.87 8.13
N PHE A 44 13.07 -3.70 8.39
CA PHE A 44 12.35 -3.66 9.66
C PHE A 44 13.20 -4.21 10.82
N GLU A 45 14.04 -5.21 10.58
CA GLU A 45 15.03 -5.66 11.55
C GLU A 45 15.97 -4.52 11.96
N THR A 46 16.49 -3.78 10.97
CA THR A 46 17.39 -2.64 11.20
C THR A 46 16.71 -1.52 11.99
N ILE A 47 15.47 -1.16 11.61
CA ILE A 47 14.69 -0.11 12.30
C ILE A 47 14.44 -0.51 13.75
N TYR A 48 14.05 -1.77 13.98
CA TYR A 48 13.74 -2.26 15.33
C TYR A 48 14.99 -2.34 16.21
N PHE A 49 16.11 -2.79 15.64
CA PHE A 49 17.40 -2.80 16.36
C PHE A 49 17.78 -1.38 16.81
N ALA A 50 17.84 -0.43 15.89
CA ALA A 50 18.21 0.94 16.17
C ALA A 50 17.23 1.62 17.17
N ALA A 51 15.94 1.33 17.05
CA ALA A 51 14.93 1.84 17.98
C ALA A 51 15.12 1.29 19.40
N CYS A 52 15.40 -0.01 19.54
CA CYS A 52 15.69 -0.63 20.83
C CYS A 52 16.98 -0.08 21.45
N GLU A 53 18.03 0.06 20.62
CA GLU A 53 19.31 0.62 21.05
C GLU A 53 19.17 2.05 21.56
N ALA A 54 18.57 2.93 20.77
CA ALA A 54 18.32 4.32 21.16
C ALA A 54 17.42 4.43 22.41
N SER A 55 16.39 3.57 22.52
CA SER A 55 15.52 3.54 23.71
C SER A 55 16.26 3.05 24.96
N CYS A 56 17.23 2.14 24.80
CA CYS A 56 18.11 1.67 25.88
C CYS A 56 19.07 2.79 26.32
N GLU A 57 19.71 3.50 25.40
CA GLU A 57 20.58 4.66 25.70
C GLU A 57 19.80 5.78 26.42
N LEU A 58 18.56 6.03 26.00
CA LEU A 58 17.69 6.97 26.70
C LEU A 58 17.35 6.49 28.12
N ALA A 59 17.14 5.19 28.31
CA ALA A 59 16.86 4.61 29.62
C ALA A 59 18.08 4.67 30.54
N GLU A 60 19.28 4.52 30.03
CA GLU A 60 20.52 4.70 30.80
C GLU A 60 20.63 6.11 31.38
N ARG A 61 20.21 7.13 30.63
CA ARG A 61 20.28 8.54 31.06
C ARG A 61 19.12 8.99 31.94
N GLU A 62 17.90 8.52 31.63
CA GLU A 62 16.66 9.06 32.20
C GLU A 62 15.83 8.03 32.97
N GLY A 63 16.29 6.80 33.06
CA GLY A 63 15.58 5.65 33.58
C GLY A 63 14.59 5.03 32.57
N PRO A 64 14.20 3.78 32.78
CA PRO A 64 13.22 3.08 31.95
C PRO A 64 11.83 3.72 32.13
N TYR A 65 10.87 3.32 31.27
CA TYR A 65 9.48 3.72 31.48
C TYR A 65 8.91 3.10 32.77
N GLU A 66 7.94 3.77 33.41
CA GLU A 66 7.48 3.47 34.77
C GLU A 66 7.02 2.00 34.95
N THR A 67 6.37 1.41 33.94
CA THR A 67 5.85 0.03 34.00
C THR A 67 6.78 -0.99 33.32
N TYR A 68 8.07 -0.71 33.23
CA TYR A 68 9.06 -1.60 32.61
C TYR A 68 9.19 -2.92 33.34
N ALA A 69 9.19 -2.90 34.69
CA ALA A 69 9.29 -4.09 35.49
C ALA A 69 8.12 -5.05 35.22
N GLY A 70 8.43 -6.31 34.95
CA GLY A 70 7.45 -7.34 34.57
C GLY A 70 7.03 -7.35 33.09
N SER A 71 7.51 -6.38 32.29
CA SER A 71 7.28 -6.39 30.84
C SER A 71 8.07 -7.51 30.16
N PRO A 72 7.69 -7.91 28.92
CA PRO A 72 8.47 -8.86 28.12
C PRO A 72 9.93 -8.42 27.97
N ALA A 73 10.19 -7.14 27.70
CA ALA A 73 11.54 -6.60 27.54
C ALA A 73 12.38 -6.76 28.83
N SER A 74 11.75 -6.58 30.01
CA SER A 74 12.45 -6.82 31.31
C SER A 74 12.78 -8.30 31.57
N GLN A 75 12.14 -9.21 30.82
CA GLN A 75 12.40 -10.64 30.82
C GLN A 75 13.35 -11.08 29.68
N GLY A 76 13.98 -10.12 28.97
CA GLY A 76 14.86 -10.38 27.85
C GLY A 76 14.13 -10.81 26.56
N LYS A 77 12.83 -10.59 26.47
CA LYS A 77 11.99 -10.95 25.32
C LYS A 77 11.65 -9.71 24.50
N LEU A 78 12.21 -9.63 23.30
CA LEU A 78 11.86 -8.64 22.31
C LEU A 78 10.74 -9.15 21.38
N GLN A 79 10.29 -8.34 20.43
CA GLN A 79 9.12 -8.68 19.61
C GLN A 79 9.30 -10.00 18.82
N PHE A 80 10.47 -10.22 18.23
CA PHE A 80 10.74 -11.44 17.48
C PHE A 80 10.76 -12.69 18.38
N ASP A 81 11.20 -12.57 19.65
CA ASP A 81 11.15 -13.68 20.62
C ASP A 81 9.70 -14.07 20.93
N LEU A 82 8.81 -13.07 21.08
CA LEU A 82 7.37 -13.29 21.30
C LEU A 82 6.70 -14.01 20.12
N TRP A 83 7.27 -13.86 18.92
CA TRP A 83 6.81 -14.53 17.70
C TRP A 83 7.50 -15.88 17.46
N GLY A 84 8.39 -16.31 18.37
CA GLY A 84 9.20 -17.53 18.21
C GLY A 84 10.11 -17.48 16.98
N ARG A 85 10.54 -16.27 16.59
CA ARG A 85 11.45 -16.05 15.47
C ARG A 85 12.83 -15.61 15.98
N SER A 86 13.84 -15.81 15.16
CA SER A 86 15.19 -15.30 15.41
C SER A 86 15.62 -14.41 14.25
N PRO A 87 16.27 -13.28 14.52
CA PRO A 87 16.89 -12.45 13.49
C PRO A 87 17.86 -13.26 12.63
N LYS A 88 17.82 -13.11 11.31
CA LYS A 88 18.59 -13.94 10.38
C LYS A 88 19.65 -13.19 9.61
N SER A 89 19.61 -11.86 9.61
CA SER A 89 20.52 -11.05 8.78
C SER A 89 21.98 -11.15 9.20
N GLY A 90 22.26 -11.46 10.48
CA GLY A 90 23.59 -11.44 11.05
C GLY A 90 24.25 -10.05 11.09
N ARG A 91 23.48 -8.98 10.80
CA ARG A 91 23.98 -7.60 10.72
C ARG A 91 24.13 -6.94 12.10
N TRP A 92 23.29 -7.34 13.06
CA TRP A 92 23.16 -6.66 14.33
C TRP A 92 23.45 -7.59 15.50
N ASP A 93 24.19 -7.09 16.49
CA ASP A 93 24.51 -7.83 17.72
C ASP A 93 23.34 -7.73 18.72
N TRP A 94 22.33 -8.54 18.49
CA TRP A 94 21.16 -8.66 19.35
C TRP A 94 21.49 -9.15 20.77
N ALA A 95 22.54 -9.99 20.92
CA ALA A 95 22.94 -10.52 22.22
C ALA A 95 23.45 -9.37 23.10
N ARG A 96 24.38 -8.57 22.59
CA ARG A 96 24.89 -7.38 23.27
C ARG A 96 23.79 -6.36 23.59
N LEU A 97 22.87 -6.15 22.65
CA LEU A 97 21.75 -5.22 22.88
C LEU A 97 20.84 -5.71 24.01
N LYS A 98 20.52 -7.02 24.06
CA LYS A 98 19.74 -7.61 25.15
C LYS A 98 20.44 -7.51 26.51
N GLU A 99 21.77 -7.67 26.56
CA GLU A 99 22.55 -7.44 27.79
C GLU A 99 22.47 -6.01 28.27
N ASN A 100 22.56 -5.02 27.36
CA ASN A 100 22.41 -3.61 27.69
C ASN A 100 20.98 -3.29 28.19
N ILE A 101 19.95 -3.85 27.53
CA ILE A 101 18.54 -3.69 27.94
C ILE A 101 18.32 -4.33 29.33
N ALA A 102 18.92 -5.47 29.61
CA ALA A 102 18.81 -6.09 30.94
C ALA A 102 19.42 -5.20 32.05
N LYS A 103 20.46 -4.43 31.72
CA LYS A 103 21.16 -3.54 32.66
C LYS A 103 20.43 -2.20 32.83
N HIS A 104 19.99 -1.55 31.77
CA HIS A 104 19.47 -0.18 31.78
C HIS A 104 17.95 -0.09 31.55
N GLY A 105 17.33 -1.14 31.01
CA GLY A 105 15.94 -1.13 30.57
C GLY A 105 15.78 -0.45 29.20
N VAL A 106 14.54 -0.10 28.87
CA VAL A 106 14.17 0.72 27.71
C VAL A 106 13.28 1.87 28.12
N ARG A 107 13.45 3.03 27.48
CA ARG A 107 12.70 4.26 27.80
C ARG A 107 11.28 4.23 27.28
N ASN A 108 11.02 3.50 26.19
CA ASN A 108 9.75 3.47 25.49
C ASN A 108 9.13 2.07 25.58
N SER A 109 7.86 1.98 25.92
CA SER A 109 7.15 0.69 26.02
C SER A 109 6.86 0.05 24.67
N LEU A 110 6.69 0.88 23.63
CA LEU A 110 6.44 0.49 22.24
C LEU A 110 7.25 1.40 21.33
N LEU A 111 7.77 0.87 20.23
CA LEU A 111 8.70 1.54 19.33
C LEU A 111 8.19 1.62 17.90
N VAL A 112 7.88 0.48 17.28
CA VAL A 112 7.56 0.38 15.86
C VAL A 112 6.07 0.18 15.64
N ALA A 113 5.46 1.08 14.85
CA ALA A 113 4.04 1.08 14.50
C ALA A 113 3.84 1.72 13.13
N PRO A 114 3.92 0.97 12.03
CA PRO A 114 3.72 1.51 10.70
C PRO A 114 2.30 2.06 10.52
N MET A 115 2.22 3.39 10.34
CA MET A 115 0.98 4.11 10.08
C MET A 115 0.67 4.18 8.58
N PRO A 116 -0.55 4.58 8.15
CA PRO A 116 -0.92 4.64 6.73
C PRO A 116 -0.10 5.64 5.89
N THR A 117 0.40 6.72 6.48
CA THR A 117 1.20 7.80 5.84
C THR A 117 0.51 8.53 4.66
N ALA A 118 -0.82 8.52 4.61
CA ALA A 118 -1.61 9.02 3.48
C ALA A 118 -1.24 10.46 3.03
N SER A 119 -1.08 11.40 3.97
CA SER A 119 -0.73 12.78 3.66
C SER A 119 0.79 12.99 3.54
N THR A 120 1.57 12.38 4.42
CA THR A 120 3.03 12.57 4.44
C THR A 120 3.72 11.95 3.21
N ALA A 121 3.22 10.82 2.73
CA ALA A 121 3.69 10.21 1.48
C ALA A 121 3.46 11.14 0.28
N GLN A 122 2.36 11.87 0.25
CA GLN A 122 2.07 12.86 -0.79
C GLN A 122 3.03 14.05 -0.75
N ILE A 123 3.32 14.56 0.45
CA ILE A 123 4.23 15.69 0.64
C ILE A 123 5.63 15.32 0.16
N LEU A 124 6.11 14.13 0.50
CA LEU A 124 7.43 13.63 0.09
C LEU A 124 7.44 13.04 -1.34
N GLY A 125 6.26 12.80 -1.91
CA GLY A 125 6.11 12.29 -3.28
C GLY A 125 6.58 10.86 -3.46
N ASN A 126 6.36 10.00 -2.49
CA ASN A 126 6.55 8.55 -2.57
C ASN A 126 5.23 7.80 -2.34
N ASN A 127 5.26 6.48 -2.44
CA ASN A 127 4.11 5.65 -2.16
C ASN A 127 3.86 5.54 -0.64
N GLU A 128 2.64 5.22 -0.27
CA GLU A 128 2.20 5.16 1.13
C GLU A 128 2.84 3.96 1.85
N SER A 129 3.34 4.19 3.06
CA SER A 129 3.83 3.18 3.99
C SER A 129 4.67 2.08 3.31
N PHE A 130 4.24 0.84 3.46
CA PHE A 130 4.79 -0.35 2.82
C PHE A 130 3.87 -0.91 1.71
N GLU A 131 2.89 -0.10 1.25
CA GLU A 131 1.90 -0.50 0.26
C GLU A 131 2.51 -0.65 -1.14
N PRO A 132 2.07 -1.64 -1.94
CA PRO A 132 2.30 -1.63 -3.38
C PRO A 132 1.60 -0.45 -4.04
N TYR A 133 2.05 -0.03 -5.22
CA TYR A 133 1.33 0.98 -5.99
C TYR A 133 -0.07 0.49 -6.38
N THR A 134 -1.09 1.30 -6.12
CA THR A 134 -2.47 0.99 -6.53
C THR A 134 -2.69 1.19 -8.02
N GLN A 135 -2.05 2.19 -8.60
CA GLN A 135 -2.10 2.53 -10.03
C GLN A 135 -0.81 3.23 -10.42
N ASN A 136 -0.33 3.00 -11.65
CA ASN A 136 0.84 3.70 -12.17
C ASN A 136 0.49 5.07 -12.79
N LEU A 137 -0.78 5.31 -13.09
CA LEU A 137 -1.30 6.60 -13.54
C LEU A 137 -2.73 6.75 -13.05
N TYR A 138 -3.03 7.86 -12.37
CA TYR A 138 -4.37 8.15 -11.83
C TYR A 138 -4.61 9.66 -11.73
N VAL A 139 -5.86 10.05 -11.52
CA VAL A 139 -6.25 11.44 -11.28
C VAL A 139 -6.55 11.62 -9.81
N ARG A 140 -5.91 12.60 -9.22
CA ARG A 140 -6.21 13.04 -7.86
C ARG A 140 -7.10 14.25 -7.89
N ARG A 141 -8.24 14.15 -7.22
CA ARG A 141 -9.17 15.27 -6.99
C ARG A 141 -8.90 15.85 -5.61
N VAL A 142 -8.67 17.14 -5.56
CA VAL A 142 -8.55 17.93 -4.34
C VAL A 142 -9.41 19.20 -4.48
N LEU A 143 -9.59 19.96 -3.39
CA LEU A 143 -10.40 21.18 -3.43
C LEU A 143 -9.95 22.19 -4.49
N SER A 144 -8.66 22.24 -4.79
CA SER A 144 -8.07 23.16 -5.79
C SER A 144 -8.12 22.64 -7.23
N GLY A 145 -8.61 21.41 -7.48
CA GLY A 145 -8.72 20.88 -8.85
C GLY A 145 -8.38 19.40 -8.99
N GLU A 146 -8.19 18.99 -10.23
CA GLU A 146 -7.80 17.61 -10.60
C GLU A 146 -6.38 17.60 -11.14
N PHE A 147 -5.57 16.68 -10.63
CA PHE A 147 -4.16 16.54 -10.99
C PHE A 147 -3.86 15.12 -11.45
N VAL A 148 -3.29 14.99 -12.63
CA VAL A 148 -2.79 13.71 -13.14
C VAL A 148 -1.50 13.36 -12.39
N GLN A 149 -1.52 12.21 -11.73
CA GLN A 149 -0.36 11.64 -11.04
C GLN A 149 0.15 10.45 -11.83
N VAL A 150 1.44 10.40 -12.05
CA VAL A 150 2.12 9.28 -12.71
C VAL A 150 3.20 8.71 -11.82
N ASN A 151 3.35 7.38 -11.80
CA ASN A 151 4.47 6.74 -11.17
C ASN A 151 5.78 7.21 -11.86
N ARG A 152 6.52 8.05 -11.16
CA ARG A 152 7.74 8.70 -11.71
C ARG A 152 8.83 7.69 -12.11
N HIS A 153 8.87 6.53 -11.45
CA HIS A 153 9.84 5.48 -11.76
C HIS A 153 9.50 4.84 -13.10
N LEU A 154 8.23 4.48 -13.32
CA LEU A 154 7.75 3.97 -14.60
C LEU A 154 7.98 4.99 -15.73
N LEU A 155 7.61 6.24 -15.50
CA LEU A 155 7.80 7.31 -16.51
C LEU A 155 9.27 7.44 -16.91
N ARG A 156 10.18 7.45 -15.92
CA ARG A 156 11.64 7.51 -16.16
C ARG A 156 12.13 6.31 -16.98
N ASP A 157 11.68 5.11 -16.63
CA ASP A 157 12.03 3.89 -17.34
C ASP A 157 11.54 3.92 -18.81
N LEU A 158 10.27 4.32 -19.01
CA LEU A 158 9.71 4.40 -20.36
C LEU A 158 10.42 5.47 -21.22
N ILE A 159 10.76 6.63 -20.63
CA ILE A 159 11.53 7.67 -21.32
C ILE A 159 12.94 7.17 -21.67
N SER A 160 13.66 6.57 -20.73
CA SER A 160 15.03 6.08 -20.94
C SER A 160 15.10 5.00 -22.01
N ARG A 161 14.05 4.20 -22.13
CA ARG A 161 13.93 3.14 -23.15
C ARG A 161 13.28 3.63 -24.47
N ARG A 162 12.93 4.92 -24.58
CA ARG A 162 12.24 5.52 -25.73
C ARG A 162 10.87 4.89 -26.03
N LEU A 163 10.19 4.41 -24.97
CA LEU A 163 8.86 3.78 -25.05
C LEU A 163 7.74 4.75 -24.65
N TRP A 164 8.08 5.93 -24.11
CA TRP A 164 7.08 6.94 -23.74
C TRP A 164 6.60 7.70 -24.94
N THR A 165 5.35 7.48 -25.33
CA THR A 165 4.65 8.15 -26.41
C THR A 165 3.29 8.62 -25.94
N GLU A 166 2.62 9.49 -26.71
CA GLU A 166 1.24 9.91 -26.41
C GLU A 166 0.27 8.71 -26.43
N ASP A 167 0.48 7.78 -27.35
CA ASP A 167 -0.30 6.54 -27.44
C ASP A 167 -0.11 5.67 -26.19
N MET A 168 1.13 5.50 -25.73
CA MET A 168 1.44 4.79 -24.48
C MET A 168 0.74 5.43 -23.27
N ARG A 169 0.75 6.77 -23.19
CA ARG A 169 0.04 7.51 -22.14
C ARG A 169 -1.46 7.23 -22.18
N MET A 170 -2.05 7.26 -23.36
CA MET A 170 -3.48 7.00 -23.56
C MET A 170 -3.85 5.55 -23.20
N GLN A 171 -3.01 4.58 -23.58
CA GLN A 171 -3.20 3.19 -23.20
C GLN A 171 -3.11 2.98 -21.67
N LEU A 172 -2.14 3.62 -20.99
CA LEU A 172 -2.05 3.57 -19.52
C LEU A 172 -3.32 4.12 -18.87
N ILE A 173 -3.88 5.23 -19.37
CA ILE A 173 -5.14 5.79 -18.88
C ILE A 173 -6.29 4.80 -19.11
N ALA A 174 -6.39 4.22 -20.30
CA ALA A 174 -7.45 3.28 -20.65
C ALA A 174 -7.44 2.02 -19.77
N HIS A 175 -6.25 1.57 -19.34
CA HIS A 175 -6.05 0.39 -18.50
C HIS A 175 -5.89 0.71 -17.00
N ASN A 176 -6.35 1.87 -16.53
CA ASN A 176 -6.29 2.28 -15.11
C ASN A 176 -4.87 2.23 -14.53
N GLY A 177 -3.86 2.60 -15.32
CA GLY A 177 -2.46 2.58 -14.91
C GLY A 177 -1.81 1.19 -14.87
N SER A 178 -2.48 0.13 -15.32
CA SER A 178 -1.88 -1.19 -15.49
C SER A 178 -0.97 -1.21 -16.72
N VAL A 179 0.18 -1.87 -16.57
CA VAL A 179 1.15 -2.09 -17.67
C VAL A 179 1.02 -3.49 -18.30
N GLN A 180 0.16 -4.35 -17.76
CA GLN A 180 0.12 -5.78 -18.14
C GLN A 180 -0.38 -6.00 -19.56
N HIS A 181 -1.29 -5.14 -20.04
CA HIS A 181 -1.91 -5.23 -21.37
C HIS A 181 -1.16 -4.44 -22.46
N LEU A 182 -0.08 -3.75 -22.09
CA LEU A 182 0.69 -2.92 -23.00
C LEU A 182 1.80 -3.73 -23.70
N ASP A 183 2.23 -3.28 -24.85
CA ASP A 183 3.40 -3.85 -25.53
C ASP A 183 4.70 -3.33 -24.89
N LEU A 184 5.07 -3.94 -23.77
CA LEU A 184 6.22 -3.57 -22.96
C LEU A 184 7.07 -4.81 -22.63
N PRO A 185 8.38 -4.63 -22.40
CA PRO A 185 9.27 -5.70 -21.97
C PRO A 185 8.79 -6.37 -20.66
N GLY A 186 9.04 -7.67 -20.53
CA GLY A 186 8.59 -8.45 -19.39
C GLY A 186 9.11 -7.96 -18.05
N ASP A 187 10.35 -7.44 -18.01
CA ASP A 187 10.94 -6.86 -16.79
C ASP A 187 10.17 -5.61 -16.29
N ILE A 188 9.67 -4.78 -17.22
CA ILE A 188 8.80 -3.65 -16.88
C ILE A 188 7.46 -4.13 -16.36
N LYS A 189 6.84 -5.11 -17.01
CA LYS A 189 5.56 -5.67 -16.57
C LYS A 189 5.64 -6.27 -15.17
N GLU A 190 6.68 -7.04 -14.87
CA GLU A 190 6.88 -7.62 -13.54
C GLU A 190 7.14 -6.57 -12.47
N LEU A 191 7.97 -5.56 -12.77
CA LEU A 191 8.37 -4.54 -11.82
C LEU A 191 7.24 -3.58 -11.45
N TYR A 192 6.37 -3.24 -12.40
CA TYR A 192 5.31 -2.23 -12.25
C TYR A 192 3.91 -2.82 -12.10
N LYS A 193 3.80 -4.05 -11.57
CA LYS A 193 2.51 -4.61 -11.15
C LYS A 193 1.83 -3.67 -10.17
N THR A 194 0.54 -3.45 -10.37
CA THR A 194 -0.30 -2.76 -9.39
C THR A 194 -0.73 -3.71 -8.29
N VAL A 195 -1.18 -3.19 -7.17
CA VAL A 195 -1.65 -4.01 -6.04
C VAL A 195 -2.77 -4.99 -6.43
N TRP A 196 -3.54 -4.67 -7.48
CA TRP A 196 -4.62 -5.51 -8.00
C TRP A 196 -4.12 -6.73 -8.78
N GLU A 197 -2.86 -6.71 -9.21
CA GLU A 197 -2.18 -7.73 -9.98
C GLU A 197 -1.24 -8.59 -9.12
N ILE A 198 -0.95 -8.10 -7.89
CA ILE A 198 -0.16 -8.80 -6.89
C ILE A 198 -1.05 -9.76 -6.09
N LYS A 199 -0.59 -10.98 -5.87
CA LYS A 199 -1.28 -11.94 -5.00
C LYS A 199 -1.33 -11.43 -3.57
N GLN A 200 -2.52 -11.22 -3.02
CA GLN A 200 -2.70 -10.69 -1.66
C GLN A 200 -2.09 -11.58 -0.58
N ARG A 201 -1.93 -12.87 -0.85
CA ARG A 201 -1.18 -13.78 0.03
C ARG A 201 0.26 -13.30 0.25
N ILE A 202 0.93 -12.83 -0.80
CA ILE A 202 2.31 -12.31 -0.70
C ILE A 202 2.36 -11.04 0.17
N VAL A 203 1.35 -10.18 0.07
CA VAL A 203 1.22 -9.00 0.93
C VAL A 203 1.11 -9.41 2.41
N LEU A 204 0.35 -10.47 2.71
CA LEU A 204 0.23 -11.02 4.06
C LEU A 204 1.54 -11.68 4.53
N ASP A 205 2.19 -12.47 3.67
CA ASP A 205 3.46 -13.12 3.98
C ASP A 205 4.53 -12.07 4.31
N MET A 206 4.67 -11.01 3.49
CA MET A 206 5.58 -9.89 3.77
C MET A 206 5.21 -9.12 5.04
N ALA A 207 3.92 -8.99 5.36
CA ALA A 207 3.47 -8.39 6.61
C ALA A 207 3.89 -9.23 7.82
N ALA A 208 3.86 -10.55 7.69
CA ALA A 208 4.32 -11.46 8.74
C ALA A 208 5.85 -11.44 8.89
N ASP A 209 6.60 -11.35 7.78
CA ASP A 209 8.06 -11.30 7.82
C ASP A 209 8.56 -10.07 8.59
N ARG A 210 8.07 -8.88 8.25
CA ARG A 210 8.39 -7.65 9.00
C ARG A 210 7.72 -7.57 10.37
N GLY A 211 6.61 -8.29 10.58
CA GLY A 211 5.83 -8.29 11.82
C GLY A 211 6.62 -8.75 13.04
N ALA A 212 7.66 -9.57 12.85
CA ALA A 212 8.60 -9.98 13.88
C ALA A 212 9.36 -8.79 14.52
N TYR A 213 9.42 -7.65 13.83
CA TYR A 213 10.13 -6.43 14.23
C TYR A 213 9.19 -5.24 14.47
N ILE A 214 7.88 -5.49 14.64
CA ILE A 214 6.87 -4.45 14.87
C ILE A 214 6.17 -4.72 16.19
N ASP A 215 6.36 -3.84 17.16
CA ASP A 215 5.73 -3.98 18.50
C ASP A 215 4.21 -3.88 18.45
N GLN A 216 3.70 -2.98 17.64
CA GLN A 216 2.27 -2.70 17.50
C GLN A 216 1.69 -3.41 16.29
N SER A 217 0.49 -3.06 15.87
CA SER A 217 -0.09 -3.55 14.63
C SER A 217 0.41 -2.75 13.42
N GLN A 218 0.07 -3.23 12.23
CA GLN A 218 0.39 -2.62 10.95
C GLN A 218 -0.88 -2.07 10.30
N SER A 219 -0.78 -0.95 9.59
CA SER A 219 -1.86 -0.41 8.76
C SER A 219 -2.00 -1.17 7.44
N LEU A 220 -2.17 -2.48 7.53
CA LEU A 220 -2.19 -3.40 6.39
C LEU A 220 -3.50 -3.33 5.63
N ASN A 221 -3.47 -2.87 4.37
CA ASN A 221 -4.62 -2.90 3.47
C ASN A 221 -4.60 -4.17 2.62
N ILE A 222 -5.77 -4.73 2.38
CA ILE A 222 -5.98 -5.86 1.48
C ILE A 222 -6.84 -5.40 0.30
N HIS A 223 -6.46 -5.81 -0.90
CA HIS A 223 -7.09 -5.40 -2.14
C HIS A 223 -7.71 -6.61 -2.85
N MET A 224 -9.03 -6.63 -2.98
CA MET A 224 -9.76 -7.70 -3.67
C MET A 224 -10.74 -7.10 -4.68
N THR A 225 -10.57 -7.44 -5.96
CA THR A 225 -11.53 -7.04 -6.99
C THR A 225 -12.92 -7.62 -6.77
N ASP A 226 -12.94 -8.84 -6.25
CA ASP A 226 -14.15 -9.63 -6.03
C ASP A 226 -14.06 -10.28 -4.64
N ALA A 227 -14.51 -9.53 -3.64
CA ALA A 227 -14.48 -9.93 -2.24
C ALA A 227 -15.69 -10.81 -1.90
N THR A 228 -15.46 -12.12 -1.81
CA THR A 228 -16.46 -13.07 -1.31
C THR A 228 -16.17 -13.46 0.13
N THR A 229 -17.18 -13.92 0.86
CA THR A 229 -17.01 -14.42 2.24
C THR A 229 -15.95 -15.51 2.33
N ALA A 230 -15.92 -16.43 1.36
CA ALA A 230 -14.93 -17.51 1.32
C ALA A 230 -13.49 -16.97 1.17
N LYS A 231 -13.26 -16.01 0.25
CA LYS A 231 -11.95 -15.37 0.07
C LYS A 231 -11.52 -14.60 1.31
N LEU A 232 -12.44 -13.84 1.91
CA LEU A 232 -12.17 -13.09 3.15
C LEU A 232 -11.84 -14.02 4.31
N SER A 233 -12.62 -15.07 4.52
CA SER A 233 -12.34 -16.06 5.57
C SER A 233 -10.98 -16.72 5.36
N SER A 234 -10.67 -17.17 4.15
CA SER A 234 -9.36 -17.75 3.82
C SER A 234 -8.21 -16.79 4.10
N MET A 235 -8.37 -15.51 3.74
CA MET A 235 -7.38 -14.45 3.99
C MET A 235 -7.18 -14.24 5.49
N HIS A 236 -8.25 -14.11 6.26
CA HIS A 236 -8.15 -13.91 7.72
C HIS A 236 -7.51 -15.11 8.42
N PHE A 237 -7.89 -16.34 8.06
CA PHE A 237 -7.27 -17.54 8.62
C PHE A 237 -5.79 -17.64 8.26
N HIS A 238 -5.40 -17.28 7.03
CA HIS A 238 -3.99 -17.24 6.65
C HIS A 238 -3.20 -16.22 7.48
N GLY A 239 -3.70 -14.99 7.61
CA GLY A 239 -3.07 -13.96 8.44
C GLY A 239 -2.96 -14.36 9.93
N TRP A 240 -3.99 -15.02 10.46
CA TRP A 240 -3.98 -15.56 11.82
C TRP A 240 -2.93 -16.68 11.99
N GLN A 241 -2.86 -17.62 11.04
CA GLN A 241 -1.85 -18.69 11.04
C GLN A 241 -0.41 -18.15 10.97
N LEU A 242 -0.22 -17.04 10.27
CA LEU A 242 1.07 -16.33 10.20
C LEU A 242 1.41 -15.58 11.50
N GLY A 243 0.47 -15.44 12.43
CA GLY A 243 0.66 -14.74 13.70
C GLY A 243 0.45 -13.23 13.63
N LEU A 244 -0.19 -12.70 12.58
CA LEU A 244 -0.49 -11.27 12.48
C LEU A 244 -1.38 -10.80 13.64
N LYS A 245 -1.05 -9.68 14.27
CA LYS A 245 -1.77 -9.11 15.42
C LYS A 245 -3.16 -8.61 15.04
N THR A 246 -3.33 -8.13 13.80
CA THR A 246 -4.59 -7.69 13.23
C THR A 246 -4.76 -8.27 11.84
N GLY A 247 -5.99 -8.57 11.42
CA GLY A 247 -6.26 -9.20 10.14
C GLY A 247 -6.01 -8.27 8.95
N MET A 248 -6.49 -7.02 9.06
CA MET A 248 -6.28 -5.94 8.08
C MET A 248 -6.70 -4.61 8.69
N TYR A 249 -6.28 -3.50 8.05
CA TYR A 249 -6.76 -2.14 8.34
C TYR A 249 -7.98 -1.82 7.48
N TYR A 250 -7.84 -1.83 6.15
CA TYR A 250 -8.95 -1.70 5.21
C TYR A 250 -9.00 -2.84 4.20
N LEU A 251 -10.20 -3.28 3.89
CA LEU A 251 -10.49 -4.01 2.67
C LEU A 251 -10.78 -3.01 1.56
N ARG A 252 -9.97 -3.02 0.51
CA ARG A 252 -10.17 -2.21 -0.69
C ARG A 252 -10.75 -3.08 -1.80
N THR A 253 -11.85 -2.63 -2.39
CA THR A 253 -12.48 -3.28 -3.55
C THR A 253 -12.46 -2.33 -4.74
N LYS A 254 -12.48 -2.85 -5.95
CA LYS A 254 -12.69 -2.01 -7.14
C LYS A 254 -14.14 -1.54 -7.14
N ALA A 255 -14.35 -0.27 -7.52
CA ALA A 255 -15.70 0.24 -7.76
C ALA A 255 -16.37 -0.56 -8.89
N ALA A 256 -17.67 -0.83 -8.76
CA ALA A 256 -18.45 -1.53 -9.79
C ALA A 256 -18.55 -0.72 -11.11
N ALA A 257 -18.41 0.60 -11.04
CA ALA A 257 -18.31 1.49 -12.20
C ALA A 257 -17.02 2.31 -12.07
N ASP A 258 -16.19 2.28 -13.10
CA ASP A 258 -15.06 3.20 -13.21
C ASP A 258 -15.59 4.63 -13.25
N ALA A 259 -15.00 5.52 -12.43
CA ALA A 259 -15.23 6.96 -12.58
C ALA A 259 -14.97 7.35 -14.04
N ILE A 260 -15.78 8.24 -14.59
CA ILE A 260 -15.68 8.67 -15.99
C ILE A 260 -14.22 9.01 -16.27
N LYS A 261 -13.58 8.13 -17.04
CA LYS A 261 -12.24 8.39 -17.56
C LYS A 261 -12.35 9.61 -18.45
N PHE A 262 -11.37 10.50 -18.41
CA PHE A 262 -11.26 11.61 -19.36
C PHE A 262 -11.74 11.18 -20.74
N THR A 263 -12.26 12.13 -21.51
CA THR A 263 -12.66 11.92 -22.91
C THR A 263 -11.46 11.41 -23.71
N VAL A 264 -11.13 10.16 -23.48
CA VAL A 264 -10.29 9.38 -24.36
C VAL A 264 -11.20 9.12 -25.53
N GLU A 265 -10.80 9.52 -26.72
CA GLU A 265 -11.47 9.08 -27.92
C GLU A 265 -11.42 7.53 -27.93
N VAL A 266 -12.46 6.93 -27.36
CA VAL A 266 -12.61 5.47 -27.19
C VAL A 266 -12.36 4.74 -28.52
N ASP A 267 -12.67 5.42 -29.63
CA ASP A 267 -12.45 4.92 -30.98
C ASP A 267 -10.95 4.82 -31.35
N LYS A 268 -10.08 5.68 -30.82
CA LYS A 268 -8.62 5.58 -31.07
C LYS A 268 -8.00 4.43 -30.27
N VAL A 269 -8.43 4.24 -29.02
CA VAL A 269 -7.94 3.12 -28.19
C VAL A 269 -8.42 1.79 -28.75
N ARG A 270 -9.67 1.72 -29.24
CA ARG A 270 -10.23 0.51 -29.85
C ARG A 270 -9.51 0.15 -31.16
N ARG A 271 -9.12 1.13 -31.98
CA ARG A 271 -8.34 0.91 -33.20
C ARG A 271 -6.90 0.45 -32.91
N ALA A 272 -6.25 1.00 -31.89
CA ALA A 272 -4.91 0.56 -31.47
C ALA A 272 -4.92 -0.89 -30.94
N SER A 273 -5.95 -1.27 -30.18
CA SER A 273 -6.09 -2.66 -29.67
C SER A 273 -6.40 -3.68 -30.76
N THR A 274 -7.12 -3.29 -31.81
CA THR A 274 -7.43 -4.18 -32.96
C THR A 274 -6.30 -4.25 -33.99
N ALA A 275 -5.49 -3.21 -34.13
CA ALA A 275 -4.34 -3.21 -35.05
C ALA A 275 -3.24 -4.20 -34.64
N ASN A 276 -3.11 -4.49 -33.35
CA ASN A 276 -2.15 -5.48 -32.84
C ASN A 276 -2.60 -6.95 -33.00
N LEU A 277 -3.86 -7.18 -33.39
CA LEU A 277 -4.41 -8.54 -33.55
C LEU A 277 -4.53 -9.00 -35.02
N THR A 278 -4.39 -8.09 -35.98
CA THR A 278 -4.49 -8.44 -37.41
C THR A 278 -3.49 -7.65 -38.23
N GLY A 279 -2.39 -8.28 -38.58
CA GLY A 279 -1.46 -7.75 -39.58
C GLY A 279 -2.04 -7.85 -40.99
N ALA A 280 -2.92 -6.90 -41.40
CA ALA A 280 -3.34 -6.71 -42.79
C ALA A 280 -3.81 -5.26 -43.02
N PRO A 281 -3.53 -4.64 -44.19
CA PRO A 281 -3.81 -3.24 -44.45
C PRO A 281 -5.30 -2.97 -44.68
N ALA A 282 -5.81 -1.92 -44.04
CA ALA A 282 -7.21 -1.50 -44.12
C ALA A 282 -7.50 -0.73 -45.40
N ALA A 283 -8.44 -1.20 -46.21
CA ALA A 283 -9.11 -0.43 -47.26
C ALA A 283 -10.28 0.37 -46.67
N ALA A 284 -10.40 1.62 -47.11
CA ALA A 284 -11.42 2.56 -46.65
C ALA A 284 -12.82 2.16 -47.14
N SER A 285 -13.81 2.21 -46.31
CA SER A 285 -15.22 2.26 -46.65
C SER A 285 -15.98 3.18 -45.71
N ALA A 286 -16.58 4.22 -46.28
CA ALA A 286 -17.44 5.18 -45.60
C ALA A 286 -18.89 4.64 -45.56
N ALA A 287 -19.55 4.69 -44.42
CA ALA A 287 -21.02 4.69 -44.31
C ALA A 287 -21.49 5.26 -42.96
N SER A 288 -22.20 6.33 -43.06
CA SER A 288 -23.25 7.01 -42.27
C SER A 288 -23.69 6.46 -40.94
N ALA A 289 -23.80 7.40 -39.97
CA ALA A 289 -24.40 7.27 -38.65
C ALA A 289 -25.95 7.18 -38.70
N PRO A 290 -26.57 6.73 -37.58
CA PRO A 290 -27.63 7.54 -37.02
C PRO A 290 -27.43 7.89 -35.53
N SER A 291 -27.64 9.15 -35.25
CA SER A 291 -27.81 9.78 -33.94
C SER A 291 -29.06 9.25 -33.24
N SER A 292 -28.95 8.83 -31.99
CA SER A 292 -30.07 8.80 -31.07
C SER A 292 -29.62 9.24 -29.67
N ALA A 293 -30.08 10.41 -29.27
CA ALA A 293 -29.93 10.95 -27.91
C ALA A 293 -30.83 10.12 -26.94
N PRO A 294 -30.37 9.89 -25.70
CA PRO A 294 -31.19 9.20 -24.71
C PRO A 294 -32.40 10.02 -24.28
N SER A 295 -33.57 9.36 -24.16
CA SER A 295 -34.81 9.97 -23.83
C SER A 295 -34.88 10.54 -22.41
N THR A 296 -35.62 11.63 -22.21
CA THR A 296 -35.83 12.33 -20.93
C THR A 296 -36.44 11.44 -19.83
N ALA A 297 -36.98 10.28 -20.15
CA ALA A 297 -37.54 9.32 -19.18
C ALA A 297 -36.43 8.52 -18.45
N ALA A 298 -35.34 8.19 -19.12
CA ALA A 298 -34.22 7.47 -18.50
C ALA A 298 -33.51 8.34 -17.45
N LYS A 299 -33.36 9.64 -17.70
CA LYS A 299 -32.72 10.57 -16.75
C LYS A 299 -33.54 10.80 -15.47
N LYS A 300 -34.87 10.74 -15.55
CA LYS A 300 -35.75 10.86 -14.37
C LYS A 300 -35.72 9.62 -13.47
N SER A 301 -35.54 8.42 -14.02
CA SER A 301 -35.45 7.19 -13.23
C SER A 301 -34.09 7.09 -12.49
N GLU A 302 -33.03 7.59 -13.11
CA GLU A 302 -31.67 7.59 -12.53
C GLU A 302 -31.53 8.60 -11.38
N GLN A 303 -32.15 9.78 -11.51
CA GLN A 303 -32.18 10.77 -10.43
C GLN A 303 -33.02 10.30 -9.23
N ALA A 304 -34.15 9.63 -9.45
CA ALA A 304 -34.96 9.05 -8.38
C ALA A 304 -34.22 7.95 -7.62
N ALA A 305 -33.46 7.07 -8.32
CA ALA A 305 -32.63 6.04 -7.68
C ALA A 305 -31.46 6.63 -6.87
N ILE A 306 -30.87 7.73 -7.32
CA ILE A 306 -29.82 8.45 -6.60
C ILE A 306 -30.36 9.11 -5.32
N GLU A 307 -31.57 9.66 -5.36
CA GLU A 307 -32.21 10.24 -4.17
C GLU A 307 -32.60 9.17 -3.15
N GLU A 308 -33.07 8.01 -3.61
CA GLU A 308 -33.39 6.88 -2.74
C GLU A 308 -32.13 6.29 -2.05
N LEU A 309 -31.02 6.20 -2.76
CA LEU A 309 -29.71 5.81 -2.20
C LEU A 309 -29.16 6.84 -1.20
N LYS A 310 -29.37 8.13 -1.43
CA LYS A 310 -28.98 9.18 -0.47
C LYS A 310 -29.86 9.18 0.79
N ALA A 311 -31.13 8.83 0.67
CA ALA A 311 -32.05 8.73 1.81
C ALA A 311 -31.79 7.47 2.67
N ALA A 312 -31.23 6.41 2.08
CA ALA A 312 -30.89 5.15 2.76
C ALA A 312 -29.48 5.16 3.39
N ALA A 313 -28.66 6.18 3.15
CA ALA A 313 -27.33 6.29 3.73
C ALA A 313 -27.42 6.52 5.26
N PRO A 314 -26.70 5.74 6.09
CA PRO A 314 -26.70 5.93 7.53
C PRO A 314 -26.15 7.31 7.91
N LYS A 315 -26.87 8.02 8.80
CA LYS A 315 -26.58 9.39 9.26
C LYS A 315 -25.30 9.53 10.14
N TYR A 316 -24.43 8.55 10.12
CA TYR A 316 -23.16 8.58 10.86
C TYR A 316 -21.97 8.56 9.88
N ALA A 317 -21.78 9.66 9.16
CA ALA A 317 -20.50 9.97 8.57
C ALA A 317 -19.64 10.61 9.67
N CYS A 318 -18.54 9.99 10.02
CA CYS A 318 -17.55 10.56 10.92
C CYS A 318 -16.95 11.80 10.24
N GLU A 319 -17.22 13.00 10.78
CA GLU A 319 -16.75 14.28 10.22
C GLU A 319 -15.22 14.46 10.29
N ASN A 320 -14.49 13.55 10.90
CA ASN A 320 -13.04 13.60 11.07
C ASN A 320 -12.22 12.70 10.13
N CYS A 321 -12.83 12.05 9.14
CA CYS A 321 -12.11 11.18 8.20
C CYS A 321 -11.94 11.76 6.79
N SER A 322 -12.20 13.04 6.58
CA SER A 322 -12.00 13.74 5.30
C SER A 322 -10.89 14.78 5.45
N SER A 323 -9.66 14.33 5.38
CA SER A 323 -8.48 15.13 5.04
C SER A 323 -7.42 14.25 4.38
#